data_6dc9ddda5daab017e509a378493efbf6
#
_entry.id   6dc9ddda5daab017e509a378493efbf6
#
_cell.length_a   1.000
_cell.length_b   1.000
_cell.length_c   1.000
_cell.angle_alpha   90.00
_cell.angle_beta   90.00
_cell.angle_gamma   90.00
#
_symmetry.space_group_name_H-M   'P 1'
#
loop_
_entity.id
_entity.type
_entity.pdbx_description
1 polymer ?
#
loop_
_entity_poly.entity_id
_entity_poly.type
_entity_poly.pdbx_seq_one_letter_code
_entity_poly.pdbx_strand_id
1 'polypeptide(L)'
;MKGIIAIALGVLLLASCTTDEQRFNREIAEIEDYIATTGLDFTATGTGLYYHVTKEGNLNRVPDSSNEVSFKHIGYLLDSTIFSSGWYASDHVAMPFLVQGFQQGLQALGEGGRGVIVFPSELGYGKKGASTVPSYSPIAFQVELVSYY
;
A
#
# COMPACT_ATOMS: atom_id res chain seq x y z
N MET A 1 -15.97 -51.47 3.24
CA MET A 1 -14.80 -50.61 3.05
C MET A 1 -15.10 -49.54 1.98
N LYS A 2 -15.95 -48.60 2.29
CA LYS A 2 -16.22 -47.41 1.44
C LYS A 2 -16.48 -46.23 2.39
N GLY A 3 -15.48 -45.37 2.62
CA GLY A 3 -15.76 -44.20 3.48
C GLY A 3 -14.56 -43.42 3.99
N ILE A 4 -13.38 -43.42 3.35
CA ILE A 4 -12.20 -42.71 3.87
C ILE A 4 -11.58 -41.70 2.86
N ILE A 5 -12.09 -41.55 1.63
CA ILE A 5 -11.42 -40.74 0.60
C ILE A 5 -11.96 -39.30 0.51
N ALA A 6 -13.09 -38.98 1.13
CA ALA A 6 -13.72 -37.64 0.98
C ALA A 6 -13.20 -36.56 1.94
N ILE A 7 -12.41 -36.88 2.96
CA ILE A 7 -11.99 -35.92 4.00
C ILE A 7 -10.65 -35.25 3.67
N ALA A 8 -9.79 -35.84 2.82
CA ALA A 8 -8.46 -35.29 2.53
C ALA A 8 -8.45 -34.04 1.60
N LEU A 9 -9.49 -33.88 0.76
CA LEU A 9 -9.51 -32.78 -0.22
C LEU A 9 -10.00 -31.44 0.39
N GLY A 10 -10.81 -31.48 1.44
CA GLY A 10 -11.34 -30.29 2.12
C GLY A 10 -10.32 -29.57 3.01
N VAL A 11 -9.35 -30.32 3.56
CA VAL A 11 -8.33 -29.75 4.49
C VAL A 11 -7.26 -28.97 3.74
N LEU A 12 -6.98 -29.30 2.48
CA LEU A 12 -5.93 -28.61 1.70
C LEU A 12 -6.34 -27.20 1.25
N LEU A 13 -7.63 -26.95 1.04
CA LEU A 13 -8.14 -25.63 0.65
C LEU A 13 -8.19 -24.66 1.84
N LEU A 14 -8.42 -25.15 3.04
CA LEU A 14 -8.41 -24.33 4.27
C LEU A 14 -6.98 -23.90 4.67
N ALA A 15 -5.96 -24.72 4.41
CA ALA A 15 -4.58 -24.42 4.74
C ALA A 15 -3.99 -23.29 3.84
N SER A 16 -4.45 -23.14 2.60
CA SER A 16 -4.00 -22.07 1.70
C SER A 16 -4.58 -20.71 2.10
N CYS A 17 -5.84 -20.67 2.50
CA CYS A 17 -6.50 -19.45 2.97
C CYS A 17 -5.91 -18.95 4.30
N THR A 18 -5.57 -19.85 5.22
CA THR A 18 -4.98 -19.49 6.52
C THR A 18 -3.56 -18.92 6.39
N THR A 19 -2.76 -19.37 5.41
CA THR A 19 -1.39 -18.85 5.22
C THR A 19 -1.36 -17.42 4.67
N ASP A 20 -2.27 -17.03 3.80
CA ASP A 20 -2.34 -15.68 3.25
C ASP A 20 -2.88 -14.70 4.29
N GLU A 21 -3.91 -15.09 5.04
CA GLU A 21 -4.43 -14.30 6.15
C GLU A 21 -3.37 -14.11 7.26
N GLN A 22 -2.64 -15.16 7.62
CA GLN A 22 -1.57 -15.07 8.61
C GLN A 22 -0.45 -14.14 8.15
N ARG A 23 -0.12 -14.15 6.86
CA ARG A 23 0.88 -13.24 6.28
C ARG A 23 0.40 -11.80 6.33
N PHE A 24 -0.82 -11.53 5.88
CA PHE A 24 -1.43 -10.20 5.94
C PHE A 24 -1.41 -9.66 7.37
N ASN A 25 -1.87 -10.44 8.35
CA ASN A 25 -1.90 -10.04 9.75
C ASN A 25 -0.49 -9.76 10.32
N ARG A 26 0.52 -10.51 9.89
CA ARG A 26 1.91 -10.25 10.27
C ARG A 26 2.41 -8.93 9.67
N GLU A 27 2.15 -8.68 8.40
CA GLU A 27 2.53 -7.41 7.75
C GLU A 27 1.82 -6.21 8.37
N ILE A 28 0.55 -6.35 8.77
CA ILE A 28 -0.17 -5.30 9.52
C ILE A 28 0.50 -5.05 10.87
N ALA A 29 0.89 -6.09 11.61
CA ALA A 29 1.61 -5.92 12.87
C ALA A 29 2.97 -5.22 12.67
N GLU A 30 3.73 -5.55 11.61
CA GLU A 30 4.97 -4.85 11.24
C GLU A 30 4.73 -3.36 10.92
N ILE A 31 3.63 -3.05 10.24
CA ILE A 31 3.22 -1.66 9.95
C ILE A 31 2.86 -0.92 11.23
N GLU A 32 2.09 -1.53 12.12
CA GLU A 32 1.69 -0.91 13.39
C GLU A 32 2.90 -0.66 14.31
N ASP A 33 3.85 -1.59 14.37
CA ASP A 33 5.12 -1.40 15.06
C ASP A 33 5.93 -0.24 14.46
N TYR A 34 6.03 -0.17 13.12
CA TYR A 34 6.69 0.94 12.42
C TYR A 34 6.01 2.28 12.75
N ILE A 35 4.69 2.38 12.65
CA ILE A 35 3.91 3.58 12.97
C ILE A 35 4.19 4.04 14.40
N ALA A 36 4.22 3.12 15.36
CA ALA A 36 4.52 3.44 16.76
C ALA A 36 5.90 4.09 16.95
N THR A 37 6.89 3.75 16.10
CA THR A 37 8.23 4.37 16.16
C THR A 37 8.26 5.79 15.60
N THR A 38 7.33 6.17 14.75
CA THR A 38 7.32 7.49 14.09
C THR A 38 6.83 8.60 15.00
N GLY A 39 6.01 8.30 15.98
CA GLY A 39 5.33 9.28 16.82
C GLY A 39 4.28 10.14 16.09
N LEU A 40 3.87 9.73 14.89
CA LEU A 40 2.86 10.41 14.08
C LEU A 40 1.50 9.72 14.23
N ASP A 41 0.43 10.50 14.13
CA ASP A 41 -0.94 9.98 14.15
C ASP A 41 -1.33 9.50 12.75
N PHE A 42 -1.49 8.19 12.59
CA PHE A 42 -1.96 7.59 11.34
C PHE A 42 -3.44 7.22 11.42
N THR A 43 -4.12 7.36 10.30
CA THR A 43 -5.49 6.91 10.10
C THR A 43 -5.48 5.60 9.31
N ALA A 44 -6.16 4.57 9.83
CA ALA A 44 -6.38 3.31 9.13
C ALA A 44 -7.62 3.39 8.23
N THR A 45 -7.52 2.92 6.99
CA THR A 45 -8.66 2.91 6.04
C THR A 45 -9.52 1.66 6.13
N GLY A 46 -9.07 0.61 6.83
CA GLY A 46 -9.72 -0.69 6.88
C GLY A 46 -9.34 -1.64 5.72
N THR A 47 -8.60 -1.18 4.71
CA THR A 47 -8.07 -2.01 3.61
C THR A 47 -6.64 -2.50 3.85
N GLY A 48 -6.03 -2.09 4.96
CA GLY A 48 -4.61 -2.28 5.26
C GLY A 48 -3.75 -1.04 4.97
N LEU A 49 -4.29 -0.02 4.31
CA LEU A 49 -3.61 1.27 4.15
C LEU A 49 -3.72 2.09 5.44
N TYR A 50 -2.59 2.65 5.86
CA TYR A 50 -2.48 3.69 6.90
C TYR A 50 -1.92 4.96 6.27
N TYR A 51 -2.45 6.11 6.67
CA TYR A 51 -1.94 7.39 6.17
C TYR A 51 -1.88 8.45 7.27
N HIS A 52 -0.90 9.35 7.16
CA HIS A 52 -0.74 10.53 7.99
C HIS A 52 -0.65 11.76 7.09
N VAL A 53 -1.47 12.77 7.34
CA VAL A 53 -1.51 14.01 6.55
C VAL A 53 -0.55 15.03 7.18
N THR A 54 0.44 15.48 6.40
CA THR A 54 1.37 16.56 6.81
C THR A 54 0.98 17.92 6.23
N LYS A 55 0.19 17.92 5.15
CA LYS A 55 -0.42 19.09 4.54
C LYS A 55 -1.77 18.71 3.96
N GLU A 56 -2.81 19.40 4.37
CA GLU A 56 -4.16 19.19 3.85
C GLU A 56 -4.24 19.48 2.34
N GLY A 57 -4.89 18.56 1.63
CA GLY A 57 -5.26 18.73 0.23
C GLY A 57 -6.74 19.05 0.08
N ASN A 58 -7.17 19.22 -1.15
CA ASN A 58 -8.57 19.41 -1.48
C ASN A 58 -9.28 18.06 -1.65
N LEU A 59 -9.98 17.60 -0.61
CA LEU A 59 -10.71 16.33 -0.62
C LEU A 59 -11.96 16.33 -1.52
N ASN A 60 -12.38 17.48 -2.06
CA ASN A 60 -13.38 17.56 -3.13
C ASN A 60 -12.76 17.34 -4.52
N ARG A 61 -11.44 17.22 -4.58
CA ARG A 61 -10.66 16.95 -5.78
C ARG A 61 -9.72 15.77 -5.51
N VAL A 62 -10.25 14.57 -5.73
CA VAL A 62 -9.49 13.31 -5.59
C VAL A 62 -9.46 12.58 -6.92
N PRO A 63 -8.31 12.01 -7.33
CA PRO A 63 -8.23 11.28 -8.58
C PRO A 63 -8.97 9.94 -8.50
N ASP A 64 -9.47 9.50 -9.64
CA ASP A 64 -10.02 8.16 -9.84
C ASP A 64 -9.17 7.36 -10.84
N SER A 65 -9.60 6.13 -11.14
CA SER A 65 -8.86 5.23 -12.03
C SER A 65 -8.76 5.69 -13.48
N SER A 66 -9.51 6.71 -13.90
CA SER A 66 -9.45 7.28 -15.26
C SER A 66 -8.47 8.45 -15.39
N ASN A 67 -7.98 8.96 -14.27
CA ASN A 67 -7.13 10.13 -14.23
C ASN A 67 -5.64 9.80 -14.44
N GLU A 68 -4.92 10.80 -14.91
CA GLU A 68 -3.47 10.90 -14.82
C GLU A 68 -3.09 11.82 -13.66
N VAL A 69 -2.02 11.50 -12.96
CA VAL A 69 -1.58 12.22 -11.76
C VAL A 69 -0.16 12.72 -11.89
N SER A 70 0.08 13.88 -11.30
CA SER A 70 1.40 14.46 -11.10
C SER A 70 1.71 14.46 -9.61
N PHE A 71 2.81 13.85 -9.21
CA PHE A 71 3.15 13.67 -7.80
C PHE A 71 4.67 13.69 -7.56
N LYS A 72 5.03 13.94 -6.29
CA LYS A 72 6.38 13.71 -5.76
C LYS A 72 6.34 12.54 -4.81
N HIS A 73 7.39 11.74 -4.76
CA HIS A 73 7.46 10.65 -3.81
C HIS A 73 8.88 10.27 -3.37
N ILE A 74 8.95 9.67 -2.20
CA ILE A 74 10.08 8.87 -1.73
C ILE A 74 9.47 7.58 -1.19
N GLY A 75 9.80 6.44 -1.80
CA GLY A 75 9.38 5.12 -1.38
C GLY A 75 10.49 4.41 -0.60
N TYR A 76 10.15 3.81 0.54
CA TYR A 76 11.09 3.14 1.41
C TYR A 76 10.48 1.91 2.08
N LEU A 77 11.33 0.94 2.39
CA LEU A 77 11.00 -0.19 3.25
C LEU A 77 10.85 0.29 4.70
N LEU A 78 10.24 -0.49 5.56
CA LEU A 78 10.03 -0.10 6.96
C LEU A 78 11.35 0.02 7.76
N ASP A 79 12.46 -0.49 7.23
CA ASP A 79 13.83 -0.29 7.75
C ASP A 79 14.51 0.99 7.24
N SER A 80 13.77 1.86 6.56
CA SER A 80 14.24 3.11 5.95
C SER A 80 15.10 2.95 4.69
N THR A 81 15.22 1.77 4.11
CA THR A 81 15.88 1.56 2.82
C THR A 81 15.08 2.19 1.69
N ILE A 82 15.61 3.21 1.04
CA ILE A 82 14.95 3.89 -0.08
C ILE A 82 15.04 3.00 -1.33
N PHE A 83 13.90 2.69 -1.94
CA PHE A 83 13.83 1.92 -3.18
C PHE A 83 13.36 2.76 -4.38
N SER A 84 12.72 3.89 -4.15
CA SER A 84 12.21 4.76 -5.21
C SER A 84 12.17 6.20 -4.74
N SER A 85 12.49 7.14 -5.65
CA SER A 85 12.29 8.56 -5.41
C SER A 85 12.13 9.29 -6.73
N GLY A 86 11.31 10.33 -6.76
CA GLY A 86 11.14 11.11 -7.97
C GLY A 86 10.11 12.22 -7.88
N TRP A 87 10.12 12.99 -8.94
CA TRP A 87 9.16 14.03 -9.22
C TRP A 87 8.53 13.75 -10.58
N TYR A 88 7.27 13.41 -10.59
CA TYR A 88 6.48 13.12 -11.79
C TYR A 88 5.45 14.24 -12.05
N ALA A 89 5.88 15.51 -11.92
CA ALA A 89 4.99 16.65 -12.11
C ALA A 89 4.71 16.96 -13.58
N SER A 90 5.53 16.47 -14.49
CA SER A 90 5.39 16.70 -15.93
C SER A 90 5.01 15.46 -16.75
N ASP A 91 5.03 14.28 -16.15
CA ASP A 91 4.93 13.02 -16.90
C ASP A 91 3.51 12.42 -16.90
N HIS A 92 2.57 13.01 -16.18
CA HIS A 92 1.17 12.56 -16.11
C HIS A 92 1.04 11.04 -16.05
N VAL A 93 1.31 10.46 -14.89
CA VAL A 93 1.26 9.01 -14.70
C VAL A 93 -0.19 8.57 -14.55
N ALA A 94 -0.67 7.69 -15.43
CA ALA A 94 -2.02 7.15 -15.31
C ALA A 94 -2.16 6.31 -14.04
N MET A 95 -3.22 6.56 -13.28
CA MET A 95 -3.51 5.89 -12.00
C MET A 95 -3.39 4.37 -12.05
N PRO A 96 -3.85 3.65 -13.09
CA PRO A 96 -3.74 2.19 -13.16
C PRO A 96 -2.30 1.63 -13.22
N PHE A 97 -1.30 2.46 -13.52
CA PHE A 97 0.11 2.04 -13.47
C PHE A 97 0.73 2.11 -12.08
N LEU A 98 0.04 2.72 -11.12
CA LEU A 98 0.47 2.78 -9.73
C LEU A 98 -0.04 1.56 -8.95
N VAL A 99 0.73 1.10 -7.97
CA VAL A 99 0.26 0.04 -7.06
C VAL A 99 -0.97 0.52 -6.27
N GLN A 100 -1.85 -0.40 -5.91
CA GLN A 100 -3.17 -0.09 -5.35
C GLN A 100 -3.09 0.76 -4.08
N GLY A 101 -2.16 0.46 -3.18
CA GLY A 101 -1.97 1.25 -1.95
C GLY A 101 -1.55 2.69 -2.23
N PHE A 102 -0.74 2.92 -3.28
CA PHE A 102 -0.38 4.28 -3.70
C PHE A 102 -1.58 5.05 -4.25
N GLN A 103 -2.41 4.41 -5.10
CA GLN A 103 -3.65 5.00 -5.60
C GLN A 103 -4.58 5.43 -4.46
N GLN A 104 -4.84 4.54 -3.51
CA GLN A 104 -5.66 4.82 -2.32
C GLN A 104 -5.08 5.96 -1.48
N GLY A 105 -3.75 5.99 -1.33
CA GLY A 105 -3.05 7.06 -0.62
C GLY A 105 -3.24 8.43 -1.27
N LEU A 106 -3.12 8.54 -2.60
CA LEU A 106 -3.39 9.78 -3.33
C LEU A 106 -4.83 10.26 -3.14
N GLN A 107 -5.79 9.33 -3.15
CA GLN A 107 -7.19 9.63 -2.88
C GLN A 107 -7.43 10.12 -1.45
N ALA A 108 -6.75 9.53 -0.46
CA ALA A 108 -6.86 9.96 0.93
C ALA A 108 -6.26 11.36 1.19
N LEU A 109 -5.24 11.75 0.41
CA LEU A 109 -4.58 13.05 0.56
C LEU A 109 -5.29 14.18 -0.20
N GLY A 110 -5.92 13.89 -1.35
CA GLY A 110 -6.52 14.90 -2.23
C GLY A 110 -5.50 15.80 -2.93
N GLU A 111 -5.97 16.58 -3.90
CA GLU A 111 -5.10 17.46 -4.72
C GLU A 111 -4.41 18.53 -3.87
N GLY A 112 -3.09 18.64 -4.02
CA GLY A 112 -2.22 19.55 -3.24
C GLY A 112 -1.86 19.00 -1.86
N GLY A 113 -2.39 17.85 -1.47
CA GLY A 113 -2.12 17.19 -0.19
C GLY A 113 -0.76 16.51 -0.15
N ARG A 114 -0.19 16.44 1.05
CA ARG A 114 1.08 15.76 1.32
C ARG A 114 0.93 14.90 2.57
N GLY A 115 1.59 13.76 2.57
CA GLY A 115 1.57 12.87 3.73
C GLY A 115 2.51 11.70 3.61
N VAL A 116 2.36 10.81 4.57
CA VAL A 116 3.00 9.49 4.60
C VAL A 116 1.91 8.44 4.45
N ILE A 117 2.12 7.49 3.57
CA ILE A 117 1.24 6.32 3.39
C ILE A 117 2.04 5.06 3.63
N VAL A 118 1.44 4.08 4.29
CA VAL A 118 2.05 2.78 4.60
C VAL A 118 1.04 1.70 4.31
N PHE A 119 1.44 0.63 3.64
CA PHE A 119 0.52 -0.45 3.29
C PHE A 119 1.24 -1.79 3.11
N PRO A 120 0.52 -2.91 3.28
CA PRO A 120 1.07 -4.25 3.13
C PRO A 120 1.37 -4.57 1.66
N SER A 121 2.13 -5.62 1.45
CA SER A 121 2.55 -6.09 0.13
C SER A 121 1.37 -6.41 -0.79
N GLU A 122 0.23 -6.82 -0.26
CA GLU A 122 -0.99 -7.10 -1.02
C GLU A 122 -1.51 -5.87 -1.79
N LEU A 123 -1.34 -4.67 -1.23
CA LEU A 123 -1.64 -3.40 -1.89
C LEU A 123 -0.44 -2.82 -2.66
N GLY A 124 0.71 -3.48 -2.62
CA GLY A 124 1.96 -3.07 -3.23
C GLY A 124 2.48 -4.07 -4.26
N TYR A 125 3.67 -4.61 -4.04
CA TYR A 125 4.37 -5.46 -5.01
C TYR A 125 4.19 -6.97 -4.79
N GLY A 126 3.50 -7.36 -3.73
CA GLY A 126 3.08 -8.74 -3.47
C GLY A 126 4.21 -9.76 -3.41
N LYS A 127 3.90 -10.97 -3.90
CA LYS A 127 4.83 -12.10 -3.95
C LYS A 127 6.04 -11.84 -4.85
N LYS A 128 5.87 -11.09 -5.93
CA LYS A 128 6.97 -10.85 -6.88
C LYS A 128 8.00 -9.87 -6.35
N GLY A 129 7.59 -8.93 -5.47
CA GLY A 129 8.42 -7.78 -5.16
C GLY A 129 8.65 -6.89 -6.38
N ALA A 130 9.61 -5.98 -6.31
CA ALA A 130 10.01 -5.15 -7.45
C ALA A 130 11.45 -4.65 -7.24
N SER A 131 12.36 -4.91 -8.17
CA SER A 131 13.75 -4.43 -8.07
C SER A 131 14.36 -4.70 -6.69
N THR A 132 14.49 -3.67 -5.87
CA THR A 132 15.05 -3.73 -4.50
C THR A 132 13.99 -3.96 -3.42
N VAL A 133 12.70 -4.10 -3.76
CA VAL A 133 11.63 -4.44 -2.82
C VAL A 133 11.48 -5.96 -2.75
N PRO A 134 11.77 -6.61 -1.60
CA PRO A 134 11.63 -8.04 -1.47
C PRO A 134 10.18 -8.53 -1.60
N SER A 135 10.00 -9.84 -1.82
CA SER A 135 8.68 -10.48 -1.77
C SER A 135 8.00 -10.22 -0.43
N TYR A 136 6.69 -9.95 -0.47
CA TYR A 136 5.87 -9.81 0.72
C TYR A 136 6.38 -8.75 1.72
N SER A 137 6.85 -7.62 1.20
CA SER A 137 7.33 -6.52 2.02
C SER A 137 6.30 -5.41 2.11
N PRO A 138 5.87 -5.01 3.31
CA PRO A 138 5.15 -3.76 3.50
C PRO A 138 6.06 -2.58 3.15
N ILE A 139 5.48 -1.53 2.60
CA ILE A 139 6.22 -0.36 2.11
C ILE A 139 5.57 0.93 2.57
N ALA A 140 6.38 1.98 2.62
CA ALA A 140 5.96 3.32 2.97
C ALA A 140 6.36 4.32 1.88
N PHE A 141 5.57 5.38 1.73
CA PHE A 141 5.89 6.51 0.87
C PHE A 141 5.65 7.82 1.59
N GLN A 142 6.59 8.73 1.47
CA GLN A 142 6.29 10.15 1.56
C GLN A 142 5.80 10.60 0.19
N VAL A 143 4.64 11.22 0.13
CA VAL A 143 4.01 11.59 -1.15
C VAL A 143 3.33 12.94 -1.09
N GLU A 144 3.38 13.67 -2.20
CA GLU A 144 2.61 14.89 -2.45
C GLU A 144 1.86 14.71 -3.78
N LEU A 145 0.52 14.74 -3.73
CA LEU A 145 -0.28 14.84 -4.95
C LEU A 145 -0.28 16.30 -5.41
N VAL A 146 0.40 16.58 -6.51
CA VAL A 146 0.52 17.96 -7.04
C VAL A 146 -0.75 18.37 -7.77
N SER A 147 -1.19 17.53 -8.72
CA SER A 147 -2.40 17.74 -9.52
C SER A 147 -2.85 16.43 -10.17
N TYR A 148 -4.05 16.43 -10.74
CA TYR A 148 -4.53 15.36 -11.61
C TYR A 148 -5.35 15.91 -12.79
N TYR A 149 -5.51 15.07 -13.84
CA TYR A 149 -6.08 15.43 -15.13
C TYR A 149 -7.09 14.40 -15.62
#